data_8814bd6c461528429034db606f37f699
#
_entry.id   8814bd6c461528429034db606f37f699
#
_cell.length_a   1.000
_cell.length_b   1.000
_cell.length_c   1.000
_cell.angle_alpha   90.00
_cell.angle_beta   90.00
_cell.angle_gamma   90.00
#
_symmetry.space_group_name_H-M   'P 1'
#
loop_
_entity.id
_entity.type
_entity.pdbx_description
1 polymer ?
#
loop_
_entity_poly.entity_id
_entity_poly.type
_entity_poly.pdbx_seq_one_letter_code
_entity_poly.pdbx_strand_id
1 'polypeptide(L)'
;MNREPKVVKKEAIADILYDTFNGKDHINCYIGSNAATPTALIEALSASIKASSRTRPFFKMVHLLLPGRVPFVEKGMQDKIKSYSIFSAGEVRDAANEGRAYYLPCTLGNIDTVIGKGRRYQPDVVLLKVTRSRFTGEYSMGLSVEALHTAIDHAQVIVAELDEDMPFTHGQSVIDASSIDYIVTEGVQPVYDFPAPDFENIPGAERRIGELIAHHFIKHGATLQIGIGKIPDAVIGTIKDAGFKNLGVQTEIYGDGLMQLQKMGIINNRRKKLDTGYSTASMVMGSKALYDFVHMRLAVQMRPCQYTNSAEVVRKNIPFISVNTAMGVDFFGNVWTAYIDAKKYYSGVGGQPDFIRALNDPDFGVPIIAIKSVTDKGQSKITPAHPAGVSLTASSYDPIVVVTEYGIADLRGLTEGLKALAIASIAHPDYRDAFLKMIVDNPMMTKPFSYVAGQTPPGVSMYSGTTQI
;
A
#
# COMPACT_ATOMS: atom_id res chain seq x y z
N MET A 1 23.40 -16.07 -26.66
CA MET A 1 22.02 -16.13 -27.21
C MET A 1 21.10 -16.04 -26.01
N ASN A 2 20.27 -15.00 -25.91
CA ASN A 2 19.29 -14.92 -24.84
C ASN A 2 18.31 -16.07 -25.02
N ARG A 3 18.08 -16.85 -23.95
CA ARG A 3 17.11 -17.95 -23.95
C ARG A 3 15.71 -17.34 -23.98
N GLU A 4 14.95 -17.62 -25.03
CA GLU A 4 13.52 -17.25 -25.08
C GLU A 4 12.70 -18.18 -24.17
N PRO A 5 11.64 -17.68 -23.50
CA PRO A 5 10.78 -18.50 -22.67
C PRO A 5 10.04 -19.55 -23.50
N LYS A 6 9.80 -20.72 -22.91
CA LYS A 6 9.05 -21.80 -23.55
C LYS A 6 7.54 -21.46 -23.52
N VAL A 7 6.91 -21.36 -24.70
CA VAL A 7 5.46 -21.19 -24.80
C VAL A 7 4.75 -22.47 -24.38
N VAL A 8 3.78 -22.36 -23.47
CA VAL A 8 3.02 -23.49 -22.94
C VAL A 8 1.54 -23.09 -22.77
N LYS A 9 0.66 -24.11 -22.76
CA LYS A 9 -0.74 -23.90 -22.39
C LYS A 9 -0.86 -23.74 -20.88
N LYS A 10 -1.73 -22.86 -20.42
CA LYS A 10 -1.94 -22.58 -18.98
C LYS A 10 -2.37 -23.83 -18.19
N GLU A 11 -3.10 -24.74 -18.82
CA GLU A 11 -3.55 -26.01 -18.21
C GLU A 11 -2.38 -26.97 -17.91
N ALA A 12 -1.27 -26.88 -18.63
CA ALA A 12 -0.10 -27.72 -18.42
C ALA A 12 0.77 -27.31 -17.21
N ILE A 13 0.56 -26.09 -16.69
CA ILE A 13 1.42 -25.54 -15.63
C ILE A 13 1.41 -26.39 -14.37
N ALA A 14 0.24 -26.87 -13.94
CA ALA A 14 0.15 -27.72 -12.74
C ALA A 14 0.99 -28.98 -12.85
N ASP A 15 0.94 -29.68 -13.99
CA ASP A 15 1.72 -30.91 -14.21
C ASP A 15 3.22 -30.62 -14.28
N ILE A 16 3.62 -29.53 -14.98
CA ILE A 16 5.02 -29.08 -15.01
C ILE A 16 5.56 -28.85 -13.59
N LEU A 17 4.77 -28.17 -12.73
CA LEU A 17 5.18 -27.89 -11.35
C LEU A 17 5.23 -29.15 -10.49
N TYR A 18 4.24 -30.02 -10.61
CA TYR A 18 4.22 -31.31 -9.91
C TYR A 18 5.41 -32.20 -10.28
N ASP A 19 5.79 -32.22 -11.56
CA ASP A 19 6.91 -33.03 -12.04
C ASP A 19 8.26 -32.42 -11.68
N THR A 20 8.40 -31.07 -11.78
CA THR A 20 9.64 -30.35 -11.39
C THR A 20 9.93 -30.50 -9.91
N PHE A 21 8.91 -30.43 -9.07
CA PHE A 21 9.03 -30.46 -7.60
C PHE A 21 8.62 -31.78 -6.98
N ASN A 22 8.67 -32.86 -7.76
CA ASN A 22 8.36 -34.20 -7.26
C ASN A 22 9.26 -34.56 -6.05
N GLY A 23 8.62 -35.07 -4.99
CA GLY A 23 9.32 -35.39 -3.74
C GLY A 23 9.38 -34.26 -2.70
N LYS A 24 8.99 -33.03 -3.06
CA LYS A 24 8.81 -31.98 -2.06
C LYS A 24 7.49 -32.15 -1.29
N ASP A 25 7.48 -31.69 -0.04
CA ASP A 25 6.22 -31.61 0.75
C ASP A 25 5.33 -30.47 0.29
N HIS A 26 5.94 -29.33 -0.10
CA HIS A 26 5.22 -28.15 -0.56
C HIS A 26 6.04 -27.33 -1.56
N ILE A 27 5.33 -26.54 -2.34
CA ILE A 27 5.85 -25.57 -3.30
C ILE A 27 5.46 -24.16 -2.82
N ASN A 28 6.44 -23.29 -2.58
CA ASN A 28 6.18 -21.88 -2.32
C ASN A 28 6.04 -21.14 -3.65
N CYS A 29 4.86 -20.57 -3.89
CA CYS A 29 4.57 -19.77 -5.07
C CYS A 29 4.43 -18.31 -4.67
N TYR A 30 5.21 -17.41 -5.26
CA TYR A 30 4.96 -15.99 -5.18
C TYR A 30 4.12 -15.55 -6.38
N ILE A 31 3.07 -14.78 -6.13
CA ILE A 31 2.14 -14.32 -7.18
C ILE A 31 2.26 -12.81 -7.31
N GLY A 32 2.60 -12.33 -8.51
CA GLY A 32 2.51 -10.92 -8.87
C GLY A 32 1.07 -10.42 -8.68
N SER A 33 0.90 -9.21 -8.19
CA SER A 33 -0.37 -8.77 -7.63
C SER A 33 -0.82 -7.41 -8.18
N ASN A 34 -1.84 -6.82 -7.55
CA ASN A 34 -2.45 -5.55 -7.91
C ASN A 34 -3.05 -5.58 -9.34
N ALA A 35 -2.94 -4.47 -10.10
CA ALA A 35 -3.50 -4.38 -11.44
C ALA A 35 -2.95 -5.45 -12.41
N ALA A 36 -1.69 -5.88 -12.23
CA ALA A 36 -1.03 -6.87 -13.07
C ALA A 36 -1.13 -8.31 -12.52
N THR A 37 -2.19 -8.64 -11.79
CA THR A 37 -2.43 -10.01 -11.31
C THR A 37 -2.54 -10.98 -12.48
N PRO A 38 -1.78 -12.12 -12.48
CA PRO A 38 -1.81 -13.12 -13.56
C PRO A 38 -3.04 -14.04 -13.41
N THR A 39 -4.23 -13.50 -13.68
CA THR A 39 -5.53 -14.12 -13.37
C THR A 39 -5.71 -15.45 -14.10
N ALA A 40 -5.35 -15.53 -15.39
CA ALA A 40 -5.53 -16.76 -16.16
C ALA A 40 -4.65 -17.90 -15.62
N LEU A 41 -3.43 -17.60 -15.16
CA LEU A 41 -2.55 -18.58 -14.50
C LEU A 41 -3.14 -19.04 -13.16
N ILE A 42 -3.64 -18.11 -12.34
CA ILE A 42 -4.26 -18.42 -11.03
C ILE A 42 -5.46 -19.34 -11.22
N GLU A 43 -6.34 -19.03 -12.17
CA GLU A 43 -7.55 -19.80 -12.45
C GLU A 43 -7.22 -21.20 -12.99
N ALA A 44 -6.35 -21.30 -13.99
CA ALA A 44 -5.97 -22.58 -14.60
C ALA A 44 -5.23 -23.48 -13.61
N LEU A 45 -4.28 -22.93 -12.85
CA LEU A 45 -3.55 -23.66 -11.83
C LEU A 45 -4.49 -24.19 -10.74
N SER A 46 -5.40 -23.34 -10.25
CA SER A 46 -6.37 -23.71 -9.23
C SER A 46 -7.32 -24.84 -9.72
N ALA A 47 -7.81 -24.72 -10.96
CA ALA A 47 -8.68 -25.72 -11.57
C ALA A 47 -7.97 -27.08 -11.75
N SER A 48 -6.75 -27.07 -12.26
CA SER A 48 -5.94 -28.27 -12.46
C SER A 48 -5.60 -28.96 -11.14
N ILE A 49 -5.20 -28.19 -10.11
CA ILE A 49 -4.92 -28.72 -8.77
C ILE A 49 -6.20 -29.29 -8.13
N LYS A 50 -7.34 -28.61 -8.31
CA LYS A 50 -8.64 -29.09 -7.79
C LYS A 50 -9.02 -30.46 -8.39
N ALA A 51 -8.83 -30.62 -9.70
CA ALA A 51 -9.13 -31.85 -10.43
C ALA A 51 -8.12 -32.98 -10.17
N SER A 52 -6.91 -32.66 -9.78
CA SER A 52 -5.84 -33.65 -9.54
C SER A 52 -6.15 -34.53 -8.32
N SER A 53 -5.82 -35.81 -8.41
CA SER A 53 -5.79 -36.72 -7.26
C SER A 53 -4.58 -36.57 -6.37
N ARG A 54 -3.55 -35.82 -6.84
CA ARG A 54 -2.31 -35.57 -6.08
C ARG A 54 -2.63 -34.64 -4.89
N THR A 55 -2.19 -35.00 -3.71
CA THR A 55 -2.28 -34.17 -2.48
C THR A 55 -0.93 -33.59 -2.06
N ARG A 56 0.15 -34.07 -2.68
CA ARG A 56 1.54 -33.63 -2.46
C ARG A 56 2.29 -33.45 -3.78
N PRO A 57 3.19 -32.46 -3.85
CA PRO A 57 3.35 -31.34 -2.91
C PRO A 57 2.09 -30.45 -2.85
N PHE A 58 1.78 -29.86 -1.70
CA PHE A 58 0.76 -28.82 -1.62
C PHE A 58 1.35 -27.46 -1.94
N PHE A 59 0.52 -26.49 -2.37
CA PHE A 59 0.97 -25.17 -2.76
C PHE A 59 0.79 -24.16 -1.63
N LYS A 60 1.79 -23.29 -1.43
CA LYS A 60 1.71 -22.10 -0.58
C LYS A 60 1.74 -20.87 -1.47
N MET A 61 0.60 -20.20 -1.64
CA MET A 61 0.48 -18.99 -2.44
C MET A 61 0.76 -17.77 -1.58
N VAL A 62 1.89 -17.13 -1.79
CA VAL A 62 2.29 -15.87 -1.13
C VAL A 62 2.02 -14.73 -2.09
N HIS A 63 1.30 -13.70 -1.64
CA HIS A 63 0.87 -12.62 -2.51
C HIS A 63 0.52 -11.35 -1.72
N LEU A 64 0.47 -10.23 -2.42
CA LEU A 64 -0.15 -9.00 -1.96
C LEU A 64 -1.65 -8.97 -2.35
N LEU A 65 -2.15 -7.81 -2.77
CA LEU A 65 -3.53 -7.62 -3.19
C LEU A 65 -3.83 -8.36 -4.50
N LEU A 66 -4.74 -9.32 -4.46
CA LEU A 66 -5.29 -9.97 -5.64
C LEU A 66 -6.72 -9.47 -5.88
N PRO A 67 -6.95 -8.61 -6.88
CA PRO A 67 -8.30 -8.23 -7.28
C PRO A 67 -9.00 -9.37 -8.03
N GLY A 68 -10.33 -9.32 -8.07
CA GLY A 68 -11.14 -10.30 -8.80
C GLY A 68 -11.27 -11.63 -8.09
N ARG A 69 -11.55 -12.67 -8.89
CA ARG A 69 -11.76 -14.02 -8.39
C ARG A 69 -10.45 -14.71 -8.03
N VAL A 70 -10.44 -15.35 -6.86
CA VAL A 70 -9.28 -16.09 -6.33
C VAL A 70 -9.67 -17.53 -5.98
N PRO A 71 -9.74 -18.46 -6.96
CA PRO A 71 -10.33 -19.80 -6.78
C PRO A 71 -9.62 -20.66 -5.74
N PHE A 72 -8.34 -20.44 -5.49
CA PHE A 72 -7.58 -21.21 -4.50
C PHE A 72 -7.97 -20.92 -3.03
N VAL A 73 -8.77 -19.86 -2.77
CA VAL A 73 -9.32 -19.62 -1.42
C VAL A 73 -10.75 -20.16 -1.27
N GLU A 74 -11.34 -20.78 -2.30
CA GLU A 74 -12.65 -21.44 -2.23
C GLU A 74 -12.65 -22.57 -1.18
N LYS A 75 -13.84 -22.90 -0.67
CA LYS A 75 -14.01 -24.02 0.27
C LYS A 75 -13.57 -25.34 -0.38
N GLY A 76 -12.84 -26.16 0.38
CA GLY A 76 -12.33 -27.45 -0.07
C GLY A 76 -10.97 -27.41 -0.80
N MET A 77 -10.34 -26.24 -0.93
CA MET A 77 -9.00 -26.12 -1.52
C MET A 77 -7.86 -26.21 -0.49
N GLN A 78 -8.17 -26.07 0.82
CA GLN A 78 -7.20 -25.86 1.89
C GLN A 78 -6.19 -27.00 2.10
N ASP A 79 -6.55 -28.23 1.72
CA ASP A 79 -5.66 -29.40 1.79
C ASP A 79 -4.63 -29.45 0.64
N LYS A 80 -4.91 -28.73 -0.45
CA LYS A 80 -4.07 -28.68 -1.66
C LYS A 80 -3.35 -27.35 -1.81
N ILE A 81 -4.00 -26.23 -1.45
CA ILE A 81 -3.47 -24.86 -1.58
C ILE A 81 -3.72 -24.10 -0.29
N LYS A 82 -2.69 -23.40 0.20
CA LYS A 82 -2.76 -22.49 1.34
C LYS A 82 -2.40 -21.07 0.89
N SER A 83 -3.30 -20.13 1.13
CA SER A 83 -3.08 -18.71 0.82
C SER A 83 -2.40 -18.00 2.00
N TYR A 84 -1.33 -17.26 1.72
CA TYR A 84 -0.59 -16.41 2.64
C TYR A 84 -0.60 -14.99 2.09
N SER A 85 -1.52 -14.18 2.54
CA SER A 85 -1.71 -12.82 2.06
C SER A 85 -1.00 -11.81 2.93
N ILE A 86 -0.14 -10.97 2.33
CA ILE A 86 0.52 -9.85 3.00
C ILE A 86 -0.41 -8.62 3.03
N PHE A 87 -1.24 -8.48 2.00
CA PHE A 87 -2.28 -7.45 1.91
C PHE A 87 -3.52 -8.01 1.23
N SER A 88 -4.66 -8.02 1.91
CA SER A 88 -5.87 -8.66 1.43
C SER A 88 -6.99 -7.69 1.08
N ALA A 89 -7.76 -8.04 0.05
CA ALA A 89 -9.06 -7.44 -0.26
C ALA A 89 -10.00 -8.53 -0.80
N GLY A 90 -11.27 -8.19 -1.00
CA GLY A 90 -12.26 -9.05 -1.63
C GLY A 90 -12.31 -10.48 -1.05
N GLU A 91 -12.30 -11.47 -1.93
CA GLU A 91 -12.43 -12.89 -1.58
C GLU A 91 -11.34 -13.40 -0.62
N VAL A 92 -10.11 -12.88 -0.72
CA VAL A 92 -9.02 -13.28 0.18
C VAL A 92 -9.26 -12.77 1.59
N ARG A 93 -9.80 -11.55 1.75
CA ARG A 93 -10.19 -11.01 3.06
C ARG A 93 -11.28 -11.86 3.71
N ASP A 94 -12.31 -12.20 2.94
CA ASP A 94 -13.42 -13.03 3.42
C ASP A 94 -12.92 -14.41 3.82
N ALA A 95 -12.06 -15.00 3.00
CA ALA A 95 -11.43 -16.28 3.30
C ALA A 95 -10.55 -16.23 4.58
N ALA A 96 -9.82 -15.13 4.80
CA ALA A 96 -9.02 -14.95 6.01
C ALA A 96 -9.90 -14.84 7.26
N ASN A 97 -11.01 -14.10 7.18
CA ASN A 97 -11.98 -13.99 8.28
C ASN A 97 -12.73 -15.31 8.56
N GLU A 98 -12.82 -16.20 7.60
CA GLU A 98 -13.39 -17.54 7.73
C GLU A 98 -12.34 -18.63 8.08
N GLY A 99 -11.07 -18.27 8.26
CA GLY A 99 -9.99 -19.22 8.58
C GLY A 99 -9.51 -20.06 7.39
N ARG A 100 -9.80 -19.66 6.15
CA ARG A 100 -9.41 -20.35 4.90
C ARG A 100 -8.16 -19.74 4.24
N ALA A 101 -7.72 -18.56 4.68
CA ALA A 101 -6.48 -17.92 4.26
C ALA A 101 -5.74 -17.37 5.49
N TYR A 102 -4.44 -17.18 5.36
CA TYR A 102 -3.60 -16.66 6.43
C TYR A 102 -3.18 -15.23 6.13
N TYR A 103 -3.31 -14.34 7.10
CA TYR A 103 -2.63 -13.05 7.05
C TYR A 103 -1.15 -13.25 7.45
N LEU A 104 -0.26 -12.77 6.61
CA LEU A 104 1.18 -12.80 6.81
C LEU A 104 1.65 -11.37 7.10
N PRO A 105 1.81 -10.99 8.37
CA PRO A 105 2.18 -9.63 8.75
C PRO A 105 3.60 -9.32 8.28
N CYS A 106 3.71 -8.36 7.38
CA CYS A 106 4.97 -7.87 6.84
C CYS A 106 4.80 -6.43 6.35
N THR A 107 5.80 -5.57 6.52
CA THR A 107 5.86 -4.29 5.82
C THR A 107 6.50 -4.48 4.45
N LEU A 108 6.10 -3.69 3.46
CA LEU A 108 6.56 -3.90 2.09
C LEU A 108 8.06 -3.59 1.91
N GLY A 109 8.60 -2.65 2.68
CA GLY A 109 10.04 -2.38 2.69
C GLY A 109 10.89 -3.54 3.22
N ASN A 110 10.30 -4.42 4.05
CA ASN A 110 10.98 -5.56 4.68
C ASN A 110 10.56 -6.93 4.10
N ILE A 111 9.96 -6.97 2.93
CA ILE A 111 9.41 -8.21 2.36
C ILE A 111 10.47 -9.30 2.15
N ASP A 112 11.73 -8.92 1.98
CA ASP A 112 12.87 -9.85 1.86
C ASP A 112 13.07 -10.71 3.11
N THR A 113 12.58 -10.28 4.27
CA THR A 113 12.60 -11.08 5.51
C THR A 113 11.64 -12.27 5.44
N VAL A 114 10.70 -12.24 4.50
CA VAL A 114 9.67 -13.26 4.29
C VAL A 114 10.01 -14.17 3.11
N ILE A 115 10.33 -13.58 1.95
CA ILE A 115 10.53 -14.31 0.68
C ILE A 115 11.98 -14.35 0.19
N GLY A 116 12.93 -13.66 0.84
CA GLY A 116 14.33 -13.64 0.45
C GLY A 116 15.03 -15.01 0.61
N LYS A 117 16.29 -15.06 0.24
CA LYS A 117 17.11 -16.29 0.28
C LYS A 117 17.13 -16.93 1.66
N GLY A 118 16.80 -18.21 1.73
CA GLY A 118 16.77 -19.00 2.98
C GLY A 118 15.61 -18.63 3.92
N ARG A 119 14.66 -17.82 3.49
CA ARG A 119 13.49 -17.46 4.30
C ARG A 119 12.37 -18.49 4.17
N ARG A 120 11.44 -18.45 5.13
CA ARG A 120 10.37 -19.45 5.25
C ARG A 120 9.49 -19.58 4.02
N TYR A 121 9.31 -18.49 3.28
CA TYR A 121 8.49 -18.42 2.08
C TYR A 121 9.33 -18.05 0.84
N GLN A 122 10.63 -18.37 0.85
CA GLN A 122 11.45 -18.24 -0.36
C GLN A 122 10.72 -18.95 -1.51
N PRO A 123 10.45 -18.26 -2.63
CA PRO A 123 9.71 -18.86 -3.73
C PRO A 123 10.46 -20.01 -4.40
N ASP A 124 9.75 -21.07 -4.68
CA ASP A 124 10.13 -22.10 -5.65
C ASP A 124 9.66 -21.69 -7.04
N VAL A 125 8.50 -21.02 -7.09
CA VAL A 125 7.81 -20.62 -8.32
C VAL A 125 7.39 -19.14 -8.21
N VAL A 126 7.51 -18.42 -9.32
CA VAL A 126 6.88 -17.10 -9.49
C VAL A 126 5.84 -17.19 -10.60
N LEU A 127 4.64 -16.68 -10.31
CA LEU A 127 3.59 -16.44 -11.29
C LEU A 127 3.46 -14.94 -11.48
N LEU A 128 3.67 -14.42 -12.68
CA LEU A 128 3.58 -12.99 -12.95
C LEU A 128 2.91 -12.70 -14.29
N LYS A 129 2.47 -11.46 -14.47
CA LYS A 129 2.02 -10.94 -15.76
C LYS A 129 3.13 -10.07 -16.35
N VAL A 130 3.34 -10.17 -17.66
CA VAL A 130 4.31 -9.37 -18.41
C VAL A 130 3.69 -8.84 -19.70
N THR A 131 4.25 -7.75 -20.19
CA THR A 131 4.04 -7.27 -21.57
C THR A 131 5.37 -7.29 -22.32
N ARG A 132 5.34 -7.25 -23.66
CA ARG A 132 6.54 -7.27 -24.50
C ARG A 132 6.64 -5.98 -25.32
N SER A 133 7.81 -5.39 -25.33
CA SER A 133 8.10 -4.26 -26.21
C SER A 133 8.09 -4.70 -27.68
N ARG A 134 7.28 -4.04 -28.50
CA ARG A 134 7.25 -4.26 -29.97
C ARG A 134 8.51 -3.74 -30.65
N PHE A 135 9.30 -2.89 -29.98
CA PHE A 135 10.49 -2.25 -30.54
C PHE A 135 11.78 -2.99 -30.16
N THR A 136 11.93 -3.38 -28.89
CA THR A 136 13.17 -3.97 -28.37
C THR A 136 13.04 -5.48 -28.14
N GLY A 137 11.81 -6.00 -28.03
CA GLY A 137 11.55 -7.40 -27.68
C GLY A 137 11.74 -7.71 -26.19
N GLU A 138 12.12 -6.72 -25.38
CA GLU A 138 12.23 -6.86 -23.92
C GLU A 138 10.86 -7.07 -23.25
N TYR A 139 10.86 -7.72 -22.12
CA TYR A 139 9.67 -7.89 -21.28
C TYR A 139 9.62 -6.84 -20.19
N SER A 140 8.41 -6.45 -19.79
CA SER A 140 8.16 -5.57 -18.66
C SER A 140 7.10 -6.20 -17.73
N MET A 141 7.32 -6.13 -16.43
CA MET A 141 6.33 -6.47 -15.40
C MET A 141 5.18 -5.44 -15.34
N GLY A 142 5.21 -4.43 -16.20
CA GLY A 142 4.13 -3.46 -16.42
C GLY A 142 3.76 -2.69 -15.16
N LEU A 143 2.53 -2.89 -14.67
CA LEU A 143 1.91 -2.08 -13.64
C LEU A 143 2.30 -2.46 -12.20
N SER A 144 3.01 -3.57 -11.98
CA SER A 144 3.34 -4.03 -10.62
C SER A 144 4.72 -4.68 -10.59
N VAL A 145 5.66 -4.02 -9.91
CA VAL A 145 7.02 -4.52 -9.66
C VAL A 145 7.15 -5.07 -8.25
N GLU A 146 6.58 -4.37 -7.30
CA GLU A 146 6.48 -4.75 -5.88
C GLU A 146 7.71 -5.51 -5.33
N ALA A 147 7.60 -6.82 -5.06
CA ALA A 147 8.69 -7.67 -4.60
C ALA A 147 9.13 -8.72 -5.65
N LEU A 148 8.70 -8.56 -6.91
CA LEU A 148 8.94 -9.54 -7.96
C LEU A 148 10.43 -9.78 -8.24
N HIS A 149 11.31 -8.76 -8.11
CA HIS A 149 12.74 -8.98 -8.27
C HIS A 149 13.28 -9.99 -7.25
N THR A 150 13.00 -9.79 -5.96
CA THR A 150 13.42 -10.76 -4.93
C THR A 150 12.82 -12.14 -5.19
N ALA A 151 11.57 -12.19 -5.65
CA ALA A 151 10.93 -13.46 -5.94
C ALA A 151 11.59 -14.18 -7.13
N ILE A 152 11.85 -13.47 -8.24
CA ILE A 152 12.51 -13.98 -9.44
C ILE A 152 13.94 -14.45 -9.14
N ASP A 153 14.71 -13.65 -8.40
CA ASP A 153 16.12 -13.96 -8.06
C ASP A 153 16.28 -15.25 -7.25
N HIS A 154 15.23 -15.71 -6.59
CA HIS A 154 15.30 -16.86 -5.69
C HIS A 154 14.42 -18.05 -6.09
N ALA A 155 13.58 -17.89 -7.10
CA ALA A 155 12.75 -18.98 -7.61
C ALA A 155 13.52 -19.89 -8.56
N GLN A 156 13.05 -21.13 -8.63
CA GLN A 156 13.57 -22.12 -9.57
C GLN A 156 12.79 -22.10 -10.90
N VAL A 157 11.51 -21.72 -10.87
CA VAL A 157 10.63 -21.69 -12.04
C VAL A 157 9.89 -20.36 -12.08
N ILE A 158 9.99 -19.66 -13.19
CA ILE A 158 9.26 -18.42 -13.47
C ILE A 158 8.28 -18.66 -14.60
N VAL A 159 6.98 -18.45 -14.32
CA VAL A 159 5.87 -18.60 -15.27
C VAL A 159 5.21 -17.26 -15.49
N ALA A 160 5.22 -16.78 -16.73
CA ALA A 160 4.62 -15.51 -17.11
C ALA A 160 3.33 -15.68 -17.91
N GLU A 161 2.39 -14.79 -17.69
CA GLU A 161 1.21 -14.54 -18.52
C GLU A 161 1.50 -13.31 -19.40
N LEU A 162 1.53 -13.48 -20.72
CA LEU A 162 1.82 -12.38 -21.66
C LEU A 162 0.54 -11.63 -22.01
N ASP A 163 0.43 -10.42 -21.52
CA ASP A 163 -0.63 -9.48 -21.86
C ASP A 163 -0.04 -8.36 -22.74
N GLU A 164 -0.26 -8.44 -24.05
CA GLU A 164 0.30 -7.46 -25.01
C GLU A 164 -0.34 -6.07 -24.87
N ASP A 165 -1.52 -5.98 -24.26
CA ASP A 165 -2.24 -4.72 -24.05
C ASP A 165 -1.88 -4.06 -22.71
N MET A 166 -1.17 -4.77 -21.81
CA MET A 166 -0.67 -4.19 -20.58
C MET A 166 0.37 -3.08 -20.88
N PRO A 167 0.31 -1.92 -20.21
CA PRO A 167 1.30 -0.87 -20.37
C PRO A 167 2.73 -1.36 -20.18
N PHE A 168 3.60 -1.08 -21.14
CA PHE A 168 5.04 -1.23 -20.97
C PHE A 168 5.56 -0.06 -20.13
N THR A 169 6.06 -0.31 -18.94
CA THR A 169 6.65 0.70 -18.06
C THR A 169 8.17 0.58 -18.02
N HIS A 170 8.82 1.61 -17.49
CA HIS A 170 10.26 1.72 -17.43
C HIS A 170 10.81 1.67 -15.99
N GLY A 171 12.10 1.63 -15.87
CA GLY A 171 12.82 1.43 -14.63
C GLY A 171 13.12 -0.04 -14.38
N GLN A 172 12.92 -0.47 -13.16
CA GLN A 172 13.15 -1.88 -12.80
C GLN A 172 11.94 -2.79 -13.11
N SER A 173 10.99 -2.35 -13.91
CA SER A 173 9.96 -3.24 -14.46
C SER A 173 10.45 -4.07 -15.65
N VAL A 174 11.51 -3.64 -16.33
CA VAL A 174 12.08 -4.36 -17.47
C VAL A 174 12.90 -5.55 -17.00
N ILE A 175 12.64 -6.72 -17.57
CA ILE A 175 13.32 -7.98 -17.27
C ILE A 175 13.79 -8.69 -18.56
N ASP A 176 14.85 -9.48 -18.42
CA ASP A 176 15.37 -10.30 -19.51
C ASP A 176 14.44 -11.45 -19.84
N ALA A 177 14.33 -11.81 -21.13
CA ALA A 177 13.62 -13.01 -21.57
C ALA A 177 14.12 -14.28 -20.89
N SER A 178 15.43 -14.36 -20.64
CA SER A 178 16.08 -15.49 -19.97
C SER A 178 15.66 -15.68 -18.50
N SER A 179 15.06 -14.68 -17.90
CA SER A 179 14.50 -14.77 -16.54
C SER A 179 13.15 -15.50 -16.51
N ILE A 180 12.53 -15.76 -17.66
CA ILE A 180 11.24 -16.43 -17.76
C ILE A 180 11.43 -17.84 -18.32
N ASP A 181 10.97 -18.87 -17.60
CA ASP A 181 11.07 -20.25 -18.07
C ASP A 181 9.91 -20.62 -18.97
N TYR A 182 8.70 -20.28 -18.56
CA TYR A 182 7.46 -20.60 -19.28
C TYR A 182 6.61 -19.34 -19.50
N ILE A 183 6.00 -19.24 -20.67
CA ILE A 183 5.12 -18.15 -21.02
C ILE A 183 3.80 -18.66 -21.60
N VAL A 184 2.71 -18.13 -21.10
CA VAL A 184 1.34 -18.36 -21.57
C VAL A 184 0.89 -17.16 -22.36
N THR A 185 0.45 -17.41 -23.62
CA THR A 185 0.08 -16.37 -24.58
C THR A 185 -1.40 -16.41 -24.97
N GLU A 186 -2.14 -17.45 -24.55
CA GLU A 186 -3.53 -17.66 -24.93
C GLU A 186 -4.46 -17.66 -23.72
N GLY A 187 -5.67 -17.09 -23.90
CA GLY A 187 -6.67 -16.99 -22.85
C GLY A 187 -6.26 -16.12 -21.67
N VAL A 188 -5.40 -15.14 -21.94
CA VAL A 188 -4.92 -14.13 -21.00
C VAL A 188 -6.07 -13.19 -20.63
N GLN A 189 -6.13 -12.79 -19.36
CA GLN A 189 -7.08 -11.80 -18.89
C GLN A 189 -6.43 -10.41 -18.90
N PRO A 190 -7.18 -9.33 -19.23
CA PRO A 190 -6.64 -7.97 -19.15
C PRO A 190 -6.24 -7.58 -17.72
N VAL A 191 -5.45 -6.53 -17.60
CA VAL A 191 -5.16 -5.90 -16.30
C VAL A 191 -6.44 -5.37 -15.64
N TYR A 192 -6.42 -5.26 -14.32
CA TYR A 192 -7.56 -4.73 -13.57
C TYR A 192 -7.59 -3.21 -13.62
N ASP A 193 -8.75 -2.66 -14.01
CA ASP A 193 -9.05 -1.24 -13.91
C ASP A 193 -9.69 -0.89 -12.58
N PHE A 194 -9.40 0.31 -12.09
CA PHE A 194 -10.01 0.89 -10.90
C PHE A 194 -10.65 2.23 -11.27
N PRO A 195 -11.78 2.60 -10.63
CA PRO A 195 -12.44 3.85 -10.93
C PRO A 195 -11.51 5.06 -10.74
N ALA A 196 -11.56 6.01 -11.67
CA ALA A 196 -10.89 7.28 -11.49
C ALA A 196 -11.50 8.05 -10.30
N PRO A 197 -10.68 8.80 -9.53
CA PRO A 197 -11.21 9.64 -8.46
C PRO A 197 -12.16 10.72 -8.99
N ASP A 198 -13.22 10.98 -8.25
CA ASP A 198 -14.13 12.10 -8.48
C ASP A 198 -13.71 13.29 -7.60
N PHE A 199 -12.86 14.17 -8.15
CA PHE A 199 -12.36 15.34 -7.42
C PHE A 199 -13.40 16.45 -7.22
N GLU A 200 -14.52 16.43 -7.96
CA GLU A 200 -15.58 17.43 -7.85
C GLU A 200 -16.53 17.12 -6.69
N ASN A 201 -16.75 15.83 -6.43
CA ASN A 201 -17.69 15.35 -5.42
C ASN A 201 -17.01 14.75 -4.18
N ILE A 202 -15.93 15.35 -3.71
CA ILE A 202 -15.26 14.94 -2.48
C ILE A 202 -16.16 15.32 -1.27
N PRO A 203 -16.47 14.35 -0.38
CA PRO A 203 -17.28 14.64 0.81
C PRO A 203 -16.63 15.68 1.73
N GLY A 204 -17.45 16.46 2.44
CA GLY A 204 -16.99 17.61 3.20
C GLY A 204 -15.98 17.31 4.31
N ALA A 205 -16.06 16.14 4.95
CA ALA A 205 -15.08 15.72 5.96
C ALA A 205 -13.70 15.46 5.34
N GLU A 206 -13.68 14.68 4.26
CA GLU A 206 -12.44 14.36 3.54
C GLU A 206 -11.82 15.62 2.92
N ARG A 207 -12.65 16.54 2.39
CA ARG A 207 -12.19 17.84 1.86
C ARG A 207 -11.47 18.65 2.93
N ARG A 208 -12.06 18.81 4.13
CA ARG A 208 -11.43 19.52 5.25
C ARG A 208 -10.10 18.90 5.68
N ILE A 209 -10.01 17.57 5.70
CA ILE A 209 -8.76 16.87 5.96
C ILE A 209 -7.72 17.21 4.88
N GLY A 210 -8.11 17.17 3.61
CA GLY A 210 -7.25 17.52 2.48
C GLY A 210 -6.71 18.95 2.55
N GLU A 211 -7.57 19.93 2.87
CA GLU A 211 -7.22 21.34 3.07
C GLU A 211 -6.22 21.50 4.23
N LEU A 212 -6.49 20.89 5.39
CA LEU A 212 -5.58 20.94 6.53
C LEU A 212 -4.18 20.39 6.17
N ILE A 213 -4.12 19.23 5.51
CA ILE A 213 -2.85 18.61 5.13
C ILE A 213 -2.11 19.48 4.12
N ALA A 214 -2.77 19.91 3.04
CA ALA A 214 -2.14 20.66 1.98
C ALA A 214 -1.58 21.99 2.47
N HIS A 215 -2.36 22.75 3.21
CA HIS A 215 -1.96 24.09 3.63
C HIS A 215 -0.93 24.12 4.78
N HIS A 216 -0.95 23.11 5.69
CA HIS A 216 -0.03 23.11 6.82
C HIS A 216 1.31 22.42 6.51
N PHE A 217 1.31 21.39 5.67
CA PHE A 217 2.48 20.54 5.52
C PHE A 217 3.13 20.57 4.14
N ILE A 218 2.34 20.78 3.07
CA ILE A 218 2.91 20.75 1.71
C ILE A 218 3.57 22.09 1.42
N LYS A 219 4.79 22.01 0.87
CA LYS A 219 5.60 23.16 0.45
C LYS A 219 6.09 22.95 -0.97
N HIS A 220 6.44 24.04 -1.66
CA HIS A 220 7.09 23.94 -2.96
C HIS A 220 8.33 23.03 -2.88
N GLY A 221 8.42 22.10 -3.79
CA GLY A 221 9.54 21.17 -3.86
C GLY A 221 9.46 19.95 -2.93
N ALA A 222 8.40 19.80 -2.15
CA ALA A 222 8.20 18.62 -1.31
C ALA A 222 8.06 17.34 -2.16
N THR A 223 8.57 16.22 -1.64
CA THR A 223 8.35 14.89 -2.19
C THR A 223 7.17 14.24 -1.47
N LEU A 224 6.27 13.66 -2.24
CA LEU A 224 5.02 13.10 -1.75
C LEU A 224 4.99 11.57 -1.82
N GLN A 225 4.58 10.94 -0.73
CA GLN A 225 3.97 9.61 -0.70
C GLN A 225 2.51 9.80 -0.32
N ILE A 226 1.62 9.45 -1.22
CA ILE A 226 0.17 9.56 -1.01
C ILE A 226 -0.45 8.25 -1.50
N GLY A 227 -1.31 7.65 -0.66
CA GLY A 227 -2.07 6.46 -1.01
C GLY A 227 -3.20 6.75 -2.01
N ILE A 228 -4.12 5.81 -2.14
CA ILE A 228 -5.34 5.93 -2.93
C ILE A 228 -6.56 6.00 -2.01
N GLY A 229 -7.67 6.57 -2.48
CA GLY A 229 -8.93 6.68 -1.76
C GLY A 229 -9.34 8.11 -1.44
N LYS A 230 -10.51 8.29 -0.84
CA LYS A 230 -11.18 9.59 -0.70
C LYS A 230 -10.36 10.68 0.02
N ILE A 231 -9.63 10.33 1.09
CA ILE A 231 -8.77 11.30 1.79
C ILE A 231 -7.53 11.66 0.96
N PRO A 232 -6.74 10.71 0.42
CA PRO A 232 -5.70 11.00 -0.56
C PRO A 232 -6.18 11.85 -1.73
N ASP A 233 -7.35 11.55 -2.29
CA ASP A 233 -7.94 12.31 -3.40
C ASP A 233 -8.26 13.75 -2.99
N ALA A 234 -8.74 13.96 -1.76
CA ALA A 234 -8.98 15.29 -1.22
C ALA A 234 -7.70 16.13 -1.08
N VAL A 235 -6.60 15.51 -0.61
CA VAL A 235 -5.29 16.17 -0.55
C VAL A 235 -4.84 16.59 -1.94
N ILE A 236 -4.94 15.70 -2.92
CA ILE A 236 -4.56 15.96 -4.31
C ILE A 236 -5.43 17.05 -4.92
N GLY A 237 -6.75 17.02 -4.69
CA GLY A 237 -7.68 18.07 -5.13
C GLY A 237 -7.27 19.44 -4.62
N THR A 238 -6.92 19.55 -3.33
CA THR A 238 -6.44 20.82 -2.76
C THR A 238 -5.08 21.23 -3.36
N ILE A 239 -4.15 20.31 -3.55
CA ILE A 239 -2.83 20.61 -4.18
C ILE A 239 -3.02 21.19 -5.58
N LYS A 240 -3.97 20.66 -6.35
CA LYS A 240 -4.27 21.10 -7.71
C LYS A 240 -4.57 22.60 -7.78
N ASP A 241 -5.31 23.12 -6.80
CA ASP A 241 -5.82 24.48 -6.81
C ASP A 241 -4.95 25.46 -5.98
N ALA A 242 -4.09 24.99 -5.10
CA ALA A 242 -3.32 25.80 -4.16
C ALA A 242 -2.02 26.39 -4.72
N GLY A 243 -1.72 26.24 -6.01
CA GLY A 243 -0.56 26.87 -6.67
C GLY A 243 0.80 26.30 -6.31
N PHE A 244 0.89 25.10 -5.73
CA PHE A 244 2.16 24.43 -5.44
C PHE A 244 2.96 24.15 -6.71
N LYS A 245 4.30 24.11 -6.59
CA LYS A 245 5.21 23.90 -7.72
C LYS A 245 6.38 22.99 -7.33
N ASN A 246 6.93 22.35 -8.35
CA ASN A 246 8.14 21.52 -8.26
C ASN A 246 8.03 20.35 -7.27
N LEU A 247 6.83 19.81 -7.08
CA LEU A 247 6.63 18.64 -6.23
C LEU A 247 7.32 17.42 -6.84
N GLY A 248 7.70 16.48 -5.98
CA GLY A 248 8.24 15.17 -6.33
C GLY A 248 7.31 14.06 -5.88
N VAL A 249 7.51 12.86 -6.45
CA VAL A 249 6.79 11.64 -6.06
C VAL A 249 7.78 10.52 -5.81
N GLN A 250 7.63 9.91 -4.64
CA GLN A 250 8.17 8.60 -4.30
C GLN A 250 7.12 7.89 -3.43
N THR A 251 6.50 6.86 -3.98
CA THR A 251 5.33 6.23 -3.38
C THR A 251 5.30 4.73 -3.69
N GLU A 252 4.50 3.97 -2.99
CA GLU A 252 4.19 2.59 -3.37
C GLU A 252 3.29 2.56 -4.60
N ILE A 253 2.17 3.28 -4.52
CA ILE A 253 1.13 3.29 -5.56
C ILE A 253 1.14 4.64 -6.26
N TYR A 254 1.28 4.61 -7.58
CA TYR A 254 1.07 5.75 -8.45
C TYR A 254 -0.36 5.71 -9.01
N GLY A 255 -1.19 6.67 -8.61
CA GLY A 255 -2.61 6.73 -8.95
C GLY A 255 -2.97 7.89 -9.89
N ASP A 256 -4.25 7.95 -10.29
CA ASP A 256 -4.80 8.98 -11.19
C ASP A 256 -4.55 10.41 -10.71
N GLY A 257 -4.64 10.65 -9.41
CA GLY A 257 -4.41 11.98 -8.85
C GLY A 257 -2.99 12.48 -9.07
N LEU A 258 -1.99 11.61 -8.82
CA LEU A 258 -0.58 11.96 -9.07
C LEU A 258 -0.32 12.17 -10.57
N MET A 259 -0.96 11.38 -11.43
CA MET A 259 -0.93 11.59 -12.89
C MET A 259 -1.45 12.99 -13.25
N GLN A 260 -2.58 13.41 -12.69
CA GLN A 260 -3.15 14.73 -12.99
C GLN A 260 -2.20 15.86 -12.58
N LEU A 261 -1.64 15.82 -11.37
CA LEU A 261 -0.66 16.81 -10.92
C LEU A 261 0.61 16.82 -11.80
N GLN A 262 1.02 15.67 -12.31
CA GLN A 262 2.17 15.58 -13.23
C GLN A 262 1.83 16.14 -14.61
N LYS A 263 0.63 15.89 -15.15
CA LYS A 263 0.15 16.50 -16.40
C LYS A 263 0.08 18.03 -16.31
N MET A 264 -0.30 18.57 -15.15
CA MET A 264 -0.35 20.02 -14.88
C MET A 264 1.03 20.63 -14.64
N GLY A 265 2.11 19.84 -14.57
CA GLY A 265 3.47 20.32 -14.28
C GLY A 265 3.71 20.71 -12.81
N ILE A 266 2.74 20.48 -11.92
CA ILE A 266 2.87 20.68 -10.48
C ILE A 266 3.91 19.70 -9.93
N ILE A 267 3.83 18.43 -10.35
CA ILE A 267 4.85 17.40 -10.13
C ILE A 267 5.79 17.39 -11.33
N ASN A 268 7.07 17.68 -11.08
CA ASN A 268 8.14 17.59 -12.09
C ASN A 268 9.41 16.92 -11.54
N ASN A 269 9.42 16.53 -10.27
CA ASN A 269 10.49 15.79 -9.60
C ASN A 269 11.88 16.45 -9.59
N ARG A 270 11.99 17.73 -9.97
CA ARG A 270 13.28 18.44 -10.12
C ARG A 270 13.99 18.68 -8.80
N ARG A 271 13.29 18.65 -7.68
CA ARG A 271 13.82 18.88 -6.33
C ARG A 271 14.21 17.60 -5.60
N LYS A 272 13.82 16.45 -6.09
CA LYS A 272 14.29 15.17 -5.55
C LYS A 272 15.81 15.06 -5.67
N LYS A 273 16.44 14.42 -4.68
CA LYS A 273 17.89 14.15 -4.70
C LYS A 273 18.22 12.80 -5.34
N LEU A 274 17.32 11.84 -5.18
CA LEU A 274 17.38 10.56 -5.89
C LEU A 274 16.26 10.50 -6.92
N ASP A 275 16.52 9.85 -8.05
CA ASP A 275 15.59 9.79 -9.18
C ASP A 275 15.08 11.19 -9.60
N THR A 276 15.99 12.17 -9.66
CA THR A 276 15.67 13.56 -10.06
C THR A 276 15.03 13.59 -11.44
N GLY A 277 13.89 14.24 -11.57
CA GLY A 277 13.12 14.30 -12.81
C GLY A 277 12.13 13.14 -13.01
N TYR A 278 12.15 12.12 -12.16
CA TYR A 278 11.30 10.93 -12.29
C TYR A 278 10.37 10.75 -11.09
N SER A 279 9.11 10.48 -11.35
CA SER A 279 8.19 9.92 -10.36
C SER A 279 8.55 8.45 -10.14
N THR A 280 8.66 8.03 -8.89
CA THR A 280 9.11 6.68 -8.50
C THR A 280 7.99 5.95 -7.79
N ALA A 281 7.63 4.75 -8.27
CA ALA A 281 6.59 3.94 -7.68
C ALA A 281 6.86 2.44 -7.82
N SER A 282 6.24 1.62 -6.97
CA SER A 282 6.30 0.15 -7.06
C SER A 282 5.12 -0.45 -7.83
N MET A 283 4.00 0.24 -7.81
CA MET A 283 2.75 -0.20 -8.41
C MET A 283 2.02 0.98 -9.06
N VAL A 284 1.28 0.70 -10.12
CA VAL A 284 0.35 1.64 -10.76
C VAL A 284 -1.05 1.08 -10.63
N MET A 285 -1.96 1.83 -10.02
CA MET A 285 -3.34 1.40 -9.82
C MET A 285 -4.30 2.56 -10.08
N GLY A 286 -5.21 2.40 -11.02
CA GLY A 286 -6.21 3.42 -11.35
C GLY A 286 -6.93 3.13 -12.65
N SER A 287 -7.35 4.18 -13.32
CA SER A 287 -8.15 4.10 -14.54
C SER A 287 -7.31 3.73 -15.79
N LYS A 288 -8.03 3.35 -16.84
CA LYS A 288 -7.40 3.17 -18.16
C LYS A 288 -6.61 4.42 -18.61
N ALA A 289 -7.08 5.62 -18.31
CA ALA A 289 -6.38 6.86 -18.65
C ALA A 289 -5.02 6.99 -17.94
N LEU A 290 -4.90 6.48 -16.72
CA LEU A 290 -3.63 6.37 -16.00
C LEU A 290 -2.71 5.34 -16.69
N TYR A 291 -3.25 4.20 -17.11
CA TYR A 291 -2.49 3.15 -17.78
C TYR A 291 -1.96 3.61 -19.14
N ASP A 292 -2.78 4.28 -19.92
CA ASP A 292 -2.35 4.92 -21.17
C ASP A 292 -1.27 6.02 -20.92
N PHE A 293 -1.36 6.72 -19.80
CA PHE A 293 -0.37 7.74 -19.43
C PHE A 293 0.99 7.16 -19.07
N VAL A 294 1.06 6.04 -18.37
CA VAL A 294 2.34 5.44 -17.94
C VAL A 294 2.97 4.58 -19.02
N HIS A 295 2.21 4.17 -20.06
CA HIS A 295 2.74 3.40 -21.18
C HIS A 295 3.89 4.13 -21.85
N MET A 296 5.05 3.48 -21.96
CA MET A 296 6.29 3.99 -22.57
C MET A 296 6.76 5.36 -22.02
N ARG A 297 6.33 5.74 -20.81
CA ARG A 297 6.66 7.04 -20.21
C ARG A 297 7.86 6.95 -19.28
N LEU A 298 9.00 7.46 -19.75
CA LEU A 298 10.25 7.50 -18.98
C LEU A 298 10.15 8.30 -17.67
N ALA A 299 9.28 9.32 -17.63
CA ALA A 299 9.13 10.18 -16.45
C ALA A 299 8.50 9.47 -15.23
N VAL A 300 7.98 8.24 -15.41
CA VAL A 300 7.52 7.37 -14.33
C VAL A 300 8.41 6.13 -14.32
N GLN A 301 9.13 5.93 -13.21
CA GLN A 301 10.09 4.85 -13.03
C GLN A 301 9.58 3.87 -12.01
N MET A 302 9.43 2.62 -12.44
CA MET A 302 9.05 1.54 -11.53
C MET A 302 10.26 1.03 -10.74
N ARG A 303 10.06 0.81 -9.45
CA ARG A 303 11.09 0.31 -8.52
C ARG A 303 10.48 -0.75 -7.59
N PRO A 304 11.23 -1.71 -7.08
CA PRO A 304 10.72 -2.62 -6.06
C PRO A 304 10.37 -1.86 -4.76
N CYS A 305 9.45 -2.41 -3.98
CA CYS A 305 9.00 -1.78 -2.74
C CYS A 305 10.11 -1.64 -1.70
N GLN A 306 11.12 -2.50 -1.71
CA GLN A 306 12.32 -2.37 -0.89
C GLN A 306 13.10 -1.07 -1.17
N TYR A 307 12.99 -0.53 -2.39
CA TYR A 307 13.58 0.77 -2.74
C TYR A 307 12.64 1.91 -2.40
N THR A 308 11.38 1.87 -2.85
CA THR A 308 10.44 2.98 -2.63
C THR A 308 10.18 3.27 -1.16
N ASN A 309 10.21 2.22 -0.33
CA ASN A 309 9.94 2.28 1.11
C ASN A 309 11.22 2.34 1.97
N SER A 310 12.40 2.30 1.33
CA SER A 310 13.66 2.39 2.06
C SER A 310 13.78 3.70 2.83
N ALA A 311 14.03 3.62 4.13
CA ALA A 311 14.30 4.80 4.95
C ALA A 311 15.48 5.63 4.42
N GLU A 312 16.51 4.98 3.88
CA GLU A 312 17.66 5.66 3.30
C GLU A 312 17.27 6.47 2.06
N VAL A 313 16.43 5.90 1.19
CA VAL A 313 15.96 6.57 -0.05
C VAL A 313 14.98 7.70 0.28
N VAL A 314 14.03 7.46 1.18
CA VAL A 314 13.05 8.46 1.64
C VAL A 314 13.75 9.68 2.22
N ARG A 315 14.70 9.49 3.13
CA ARG A 315 15.45 10.56 3.81
C ARG A 315 16.36 11.38 2.89
N LYS A 316 16.68 10.89 1.70
CA LYS A 316 17.40 11.68 0.69
C LYS A 316 16.48 12.61 -0.12
N ASN A 317 15.19 12.31 -0.21
CA ASN A 317 14.21 13.07 -1.00
C ASN A 317 13.38 14.06 -0.16
N ILE A 318 14.02 14.74 0.78
CA ILE A 318 13.41 15.72 1.70
C ILE A 318 13.19 17.10 1.04
N PRO A 319 12.24 17.92 1.53
CA PRO A 319 11.27 17.59 2.58
C PRO A 319 10.26 16.54 2.08
N PHE A 320 9.94 15.56 2.91
CA PHE A 320 9.09 14.43 2.52
C PHE A 320 7.77 14.45 3.29
N ILE A 321 6.66 14.29 2.59
CA ILE A 321 5.32 14.23 3.18
C ILE A 321 4.71 12.87 2.87
N SER A 322 4.42 12.11 3.91
CA SER A 322 3.76 10.81 3.81
C SER A 322 2.34 10.89 4.35
N VAL A 323 1.34 10.59 3.52
CA VAL A 323 -0.08 10.62 3.90
C VAL A 323 -0.68 9.23 3.83
N ASN A 324 -1.05 8.70 4.98
CA ASN A 324 -1.66 7.39 5.11
C ASN A 324 -2.96 7.47 5.92
N THR A 325 -3.81 6.43 5.79
CA THR A 325 -5.06 6.32 6.54
C THR A 325 -5.01 5.17 7.54
N ALA A 326 -5.93 5.17 8.51
CA ALA A 326 -6.01 4.12 9.51
C ALA A 326 -7.45 3.75 9.90
N MET A 327 -7.63 2.62 10.57
CA MET A 327 -8.90 2.24 11.21
C MET A 327 -9.17 3.08 12.42
N GLY A 328 -8.14 3.40 13.22
CA GLY A 328 -8.26 4.28 14.36
C GLY A 328 -6.94 4.64 15.01
N VAL A 329 -7.03 5.53 16.00
CA VAL A 329 -5.94 5.99 16.85
C VAL A 329 -6.40 6.05 18.30
N ASP A 330 -5.55 5.67 19.26
CA ASP A 330 -5.85 5.83 20.67
C ASP A 330 -5.19 7.08 21.28
N PHE A 331 -5.49 7.38 22.54
CA PHE A 331 -4.97 8.55 23.25
C PHE A 331 -3.43 8.56 23.39
N PHE A 332 -2.79 7.41 23.28
CA PHE A 332 -1.33 7.29 23.32
C PHE A 332 -0.65 7.53 21.97
N GLY A 333 -1.45 7.64 20.88
CA GLY A 333 -0.93 7.73 19.53
C GLY A 333 -0.66 6.36 18.88
N ASN A 334 -1.16 5.27 19.47
CA ASN A 334 -1.12 3.98 18.81
C ASN A 334 -2.13 3.94 17.67
N VAL A 335 -1.68 3.48 16.50
CA VAL A 335 -2.47 3.41 15.27
C VAL A 335 -2.64 1.97 14.85
N TRP A 336 -3.83 1.60 14.39
CA TRP A 336 -4.08 0.29 13.79
C TRP A 336 -4.77 0.43 12.44
N THR A 337 -4.43 -0.46 11.51
CA THR A 337 -4.88 -0.39 10.12
C THR A 337 -5.40 -1.73 9.60
N ALA A 338 -4.73 -2.84 9.96
CA ALA A 338 -5.01 -4.15 9.39
C ALA A 338 -6.28 -4.82 9.95
N TYR A 339 -6.83 -4.33 11.05
CA TYR A 339 -7.97 -4.93 11.76
C TYR A 339 -9.06 -3.90 12.01
N ILE A 340 -10.31 -4.33 11.94
CA ILE A 340 -11.45 -3.55 12.45
C ILE A 340 -11.52 -3.76 13.98
N ASP A 341 -11.43 -5.00 14.41
CA ASP A 341 -11.39 -5.45 15.80
C ASP A 341 -10.64 -6.79 15.90
N ALA A 342 -10.52 -7.37 17.11
CA ALA A 342 -9.80 -8.62 17.35
C ALA A 342 -10.32 -9.85 16.57
N LYS A 343 -11.52 -9.77 16.01
CA LYS A 343 -12.18 -10.88 15.30
C LYS A 343 -12.33 -10.60 13.82
N LYS A 344 -12.01 -9.40 13.38
CA LYS A 344 -12.27 -8.98 11.99
C LYS A 344 -11.04 -8.31 11.37
N TYR A 345 -10.34 -9.10 10.59
CA TYR A 345 -9.27 -8.65 9.72
C TYR A 345 -9.81 -7.80 8.55
N TYR A 346 -9.09 -6.76 8.16
CA TYR A 346 -9.50 -5.86 7.08
C TYR A 346 -8.55 -5.88 5.89
N SER A 347 -7.25 -5.63 6.12
CA SER A 347 -6.23 -5.54 5.05
C SER A 347 -4.84 -5.93 5.57
N GLY A 348 -3.79 -5.55 4.90
CA GLY A 348 -2.43 -5.51 5.45
C GLY A 348 -2.07 -4.10 5.88
N VAL A 349 -0.86 -3.93 6.38
CA VAL A 349 -0.31 -2.62 6.75
C VAL A 349 0.33 -1.90 5.56
N GLY A 350 0.64 -2.62 4.46
CA GLY A 350 1.40 -2.08 3.34
C GLY A 350 2.76 -1.55 3.78
N GLY A 351 3.17 -0.43 3.23
CA GLY A 351 4.39 0.27 3.62
C GLY A 351 4.17 1.42 4.60
N GLN A 352 2.98 1.61 5.14
CA GLN A 352 2.72 2.67 6.09
C GLN A 352 3.74 2.72 7.24
N PRO A 353 4.12 1.60 7.91
CA PRO A 353 5.14 1.62 8.95
C PRO A 353 6.52 2.00 8.44
N ASP A 354 6.85 1.66 7.20
CA ASP A 354 8.14 1.98 6.59
C ASP A 354 8.31 3.50 6.46
N PHE A 355 7.30 4.19 5.91
CA PHE A 355 7.32 5.65 5.76
C PHE A 355 7.27 6.38 7.11
N ILE A 356 6.47 5.90 8.08
CA ILE A 356 6.42 6.48 9.43
C ILE A 356 7.84 6.44 10.05
N ARG A 357 8.50 5.28 10.01
CA ARG A 357 9.82 5.10 10.61
C ARG A 357 10.96 5.73 9.80
N ALA A 358 10.78 5.87 8.49
CA ALA A 358 11.71 6.64 7.67
C ALA A 358 11.73 8.11 8.08
N LEU A 359 10.60 8.67 8.50
CA LEU A 359 10.41 10.08 8.88
C LEU A 359 10.46 10.29 10.40
N ASN A 360 11.32 9.55 11.09
CA ASN A 360 11.45 9.59 12.55
C ASN A 360 12.14 10.84 13.10
N ASP A 361 12.59 11.73 12.22
CA ASP A 361 13.16 13.04 12.56
C ASP A 361 12.38 14.12 11.79
N PRO A 362 11.95 15.22 12.44
CA PRO A 362 11.26 16.34 11.80
C PRO A 362 11.98 16.93 10.59
N ASP A 363 13.31 16.86 10.55
CA ASP A 363 14.10 17.36 9.44
C ASP A 363 13.95 16.53 8.15
N PHE A 364 13.53 15.28 8.27
CA PHE A 364 13.27 14.43 7.12
C PHE A 364 11.89 14.68 6.50
N GLY A 365 10.90 15.04 7.32
CA GLY A 365 9.56 15.31 6.84
C GLY A 365 8.45 15.02 7.84
N VAL A 366 7.24 14.73 7.34
CA VAL A 366 6.06 14.57 8.17
C VAL A 366 5.29 13.29 7.82
N PRO A 367 5.23 12.31 8.74
CA PRO A 367 4.38 11.16 8.62
C PRO A 367 2.97 11.47 9.14
N ILE A 368 2.00 11.55 8.24
CA ILE A 368 0.62 11.93 8.55
C ILE A 368 -0.29 10.71 8.55
N ILE A 369 -1.07 10.57 9.61
CA ILE A 369 -2.20 9.65 9.72
C ILE A 369 -3.48 10.48 9.60
N ALA A 370 -4.15 10.36 8.46
CA ALA A 370 -5.35 11.10 8.13
C ALA A 370 -6.59 10.19 8.27
N ILE A 371 -7.50 10.53 9.16
CA ILE A 371 -8.70 9.74 9.42
C ILE A 371 -9.92 10.63 9.61
N LYS A 372 -11.11 10.17 9.19
CA LYS A 372 -12.35 10.77 9.68
C LYS A 372 -12.43 10.52 11.19
N SER A 373 -12.94 11.46 11.94
CA SER A 373 -13.10 11.32 13.41
C SER A 373 -14.09 10.23 13.80
N VAL A 374 -15.07 9.96 12.93
CA VAL A 374 -16.08 8.91 13.08
C VAL A 374 -16.22 8.04 11.85
N THR A 375 -16.73 6.82 12.04
CA THR A 375 -17.17 5.95 10.95
C THR A 375 -18.49 6.47 10.34
N ASP A 376 -18.92 5.92 9.20
CA ASP A 376 -20.21 6.25 8.59
C ASP A 376 -21.42 5.86 9.48
N LYS A 377 -21.18 5.03 10.52
CA LYS A 377 -22.18 4.70 11.56
C LYS A 377 -22.07 5.59 12.80
N GLY A 378 -21.29 6.66 12.77
CA GLY A 378 -21.11 7.60 13.87
C GLY A 378 -20.21 7.11 15.03
N GLN A 379 -19.56 5.95 14.90
CA GLN A 379 -18.65 5.46 15.93
C GLN A 379 -17.30 6.19 15.85
N SER A 380 -16.77 6.61 17.00
CA SER A 380 -15.48 7.29 17.04
C SER A 380 -14.35 6.37 16.57
N LYS A 381 -13.47 6.92 15.72
CA LYS A 381 -12.20 6.31 15.31
C LYS A 381 -11.04 6.73 16.22
N ILE A 382 -11.30 7.65 17.14
CA ILE A 382 -10.43 8.01 18.26
C ILE A 382 -10.95 7.28 19.48
N THR A 383 -10.09 6.58 20.22
CA THR A 383 -10.50 5.77 21.38
C THR A 383 -9.53 5.97 22.55
N PRO A 384 -9.96 5.73 23.81
CA PRO A 384 -9.07 5.81 24.96
C PRO A 384 -7.90 4.81 24.91
N ALA A 385 -8.13 3.64 24.33
CA ALA A 385 -7.12 2.60 24.09
C ALA A 385 -7.46 1.87 22.79
N HIS A 386 -6.45 1.34 22.11
CA HIS A 386 -6.67 0.51 20.92
C HIS A 386 -7.41 -0.79 21.30
N PRO A 387 -8.18 -1.38 20.38
CA PRO A 387 -8.91 -2.60 20.69
C PRO A 387 -7.96 -3.74 21.07
N ALA A 388 -8.30 -4.48 22.14
CA ALA A 388 -7.52 -5.63 22.56
C ALA A 388 -7.42 -6.68 21.44
N GLY A 389 -6.23 -7.25 21.22
CA GLY A 389 -6.00 -8.30 20.21
C GLY A 389 -5.78 -7.81 18.80
N VAL A 390 -5.68 -6.49 18.54
CA VAL A 390 -5.26 -5.96 17.23
C VAL A 390 -3.77 -5.62 17.23
N SER A 391 -3.10 -5.82 16.09
CA SER A 391 -1.72 -5.36 15.92
C SER A 391 -1.66 -3.88 15.58
N LEU A 392 -0.61 -3.22 16.06
CA LEU A 392 -0.38 -1.80 15.81
C LEU A 392 0.41 -1.60 14.52
N THR A 393 0.05 -0.57 13.77
CA THR A 393 0.77 -0.09 12.59
C THR A 393 1.81 0.96 12.98
N ALA A 394 1.46 1.86 13.90
CA ALA A 394 2.35 2.76 14.59
C ALA A 394 2.10 2.68 16.10
N SER A 395 3.12 2.92 16.89
CA SER A 395 3.07 2.93 18.34
C SER A 395 3.22 4.36 18.90
N SER A 396 3.00 4.50 20.20
CA SER A 396 3.22 5.77 20.91
C SER A 396 4.63 6.36 20.76
N TYR A 397 5.59 5.56 20.33
CA TYR A 397 6.99 5.97 20.13
C TYR A 397 7.26 6.51 18.71
N ASP A 398 6.33 6.29 17.78
CA ASP A 398 6.48 6.78 16.41
C ASP A 398 6.05 8.26 16.31
N PRO A 399 6.85 9.14 15.63
CA PRO A 399 6.63 10.60 15.62
C PRO A 399 5.59 11.01 14.57
N ILE A 400 4.34 10.68 14.79
CA ILE A 400 3.26 10.90 13.83
C ILE A 400 2.51 12.22 14.06
N VAL A 401 1.87 12.69 12.98
CA VAL A 401 0.86 13.73 13.00
C VAL A 401 -0.48 13.09 12.67
N VAL A 402 -1.50 13.34 13.49
CA VAL A 402 -2.88 12.87 13.24
C VAL A 402 -3.72 14.03 12.72
N VAL A 403 -4.48 13.80 11.64
CA VAL A 403 -5.36 14.80 11.06
C VAL A 403 -6.76 14.25 10.93
N THR A 404 -7.74 14.99 11.45
CA THR A 404 -9.16 14.73 11.26
C THR A 404 -9.82 15.94 10.58
N GLU A 405 -11.10 15.86 10.26
CA GLU A 405 -11.87 16.98 9.73
C GLU A 405 -12.04 18.15 10.72
N TYR A 406 -11.64 17.97 11.98
CA TYR A 406 -11.71 18.99 13.04
C TYR A 406 -10.38 19.67 13.32
N GLY A 407 -9.26 19.10 12.91
CA GLY A 407 -7.95 19.70 13.14
C GLY A 407 -6.79 18.73 13.01
N ILE A 408 -5.64 19.23 13.43
CA ILE A 408 -4.34 18.58 13.40
C ILE A 408 -3.88 18.36 14.84
N ALA A 409 -3.39 17.18 15.16
CA ALA A 409 -2.65 16.85 16.38
C ALA A 409 -1.24 16.41 15.99
N ASP A 410 -0.26 17.29 16.13
CA ASP A 410 1.15 16.97 15.99
C ASP A 410 1.65 16.36 17.29
N LEU A 411 1.88 15.05 17.29
CA LEU A 411 2.24 14.30 18.49
C LEU A 411 3.75 14.28 18.78
N ARG A 412 4.54 14.85 17.89
CA ARG A 412 5.99 14.81 17.97
C ARG A 412 6.49 15.63 19.18
N GLY A 413 7.31 15.00 20.00
CA GLY A 413 7.89 15.65 21.21
C GLY A 413 6.92 15.94 22.36
N LEU A 414 5.66 15.47 22.27
CA LEU A 414 4.69 15.62 23.35
C LEU A 414 4.82 14.50 24.39
N THR A 415 4.52 14.82 25.65
CA THR A 415 4.32 13.84 26.72
C THR A 415 3.04 13.05 26.48
N GLU A 416 2.87 11.87 27.08
CA GLU A 416 1.68 11.04 26.90
C GLU A 416 0.38 11.78 27.21
N GLY A 417 0.32 12.55 28.32
CA GLY A 417 -0.86 13.34 28.64
C GLY A 417 -1.16 14.45 27.63
N LEU A 418 -0.13 15.09 27.05
CA LEU A 418 -0.32 16.08 26.00
C LEU A 418 -0.72 15.44 24.66
N LYS A 419 -0.20 14.26 24.33
CA LYS A 419 -0.66 13.47 23.18
C LYS A 419 -2.15 13.15 23.30
N ALA A 420 -2.57 12.65 24.47
CA ALA A 420 -3.97 12.32 24.74
C ALA A 420 -4.88 13.54 24.55
N LEU A 421 -4.50 14.69 25.12
CA LEU A 421 -5.25 15.95 24.97
C LEU A 421 -5.30 16.41 23.52
N ALA A 422 -4.17 16.35 22.80
CA ALA A 422 -4.11 16.75 21.40
C ALA A 422 -5.04 15.87 20.53
N ILE A 423 -4.99 14.56 20.68
CA ILE A 423 -5.85 13.60 19.96
C ILE A 423 -7.32 13.81 20.31
N ALA A 424 -7.66 13.96 21.61
CA ALA A 424 -9.03 14.20 22.06
C ALA A 424 -9.59 15.52 21.50
N SER A 425 -8.76 16.56 21.37
CA SER A 425 -9.18 17.88 20.86
C SER A 425 -9.64 17.84 19.41
N ILE A 426 -9.14 16.93 18.60
CA ILE A 426 -9.52 16.75 17.19
C ILE A 426 -10.58 15.65 16.99
N ALA A 427 -11.16 15.13 18.08
CA ALA A 427 -12.26 14.16 18.02
C ALA A 427 -13.56 14.83 17.56
N HIS A 428 -14.53 14.01 17.13
CA HIS A 428 -15.88 14.50 16.84
C HIS A 428 -16.47 15.20 18.07
N PRO A 429 -17.21 16.32 17.91
CA PRO A 429 -17.78 17.07 19.05
C PRO A 429 -18.54 16.20 20.05
N ASP A 430 -19.33 15.23 19.58
CA ASP A 430 -20.12 14.32 20.45
C ASP A 430 -19.26 13.49 21.40
N TYR A 431 -17.98 13.31 21.13
CA TYR A 431 -17.05 12.52 21.95
C TYR A 431 -16.03 13.39 22.68
N ARG A 432 -15.72 14.57 22.15
CA ARG A 432 -14.58 15.41 22.59
C ARG A 432 -14.60 15.72 24.06
N ASP A 433 -15.72 16.25 24.57
CA ASP A 433 -15.82 16.65 25.99
C ASP A 433 -15.69 15.46 26.93
N ALA A 434 -16.30 14.32 26.58
CA ALA A 434 -16.15 13.10 27.36
C ALA A 434 -14.70 12.59 27.36
N PHE A 435 -14.00 12.66 26.23
CA PHE A 435 -12.59 12.26 26.12
C PHE A 435 -11.67 13.18 26.91
N LEU A 436 -11.84 14.50 26.79
CA LEU A 436 -11.08 15.47 27.58
C LEU A 436 -11.27 15.27 29.07
N LYS A 437 -12.51 15.03 29.52
CA LYS A 437 -12.80 14.70 30.91
C LYS A 437 -12.11 13.42 31.36
N MET A 438 -12.16 12.34 30.59
CA MET A 438 -11.47 11.07 30.89
C MET A 438 -9.97 11.28 31.11
N ILE A 439 -9.33 12.12 30.29
CA ILE A 439 -7.89 12.39 30.36
C ILE A 439 -7.55 13.20 31.62
N VAL A 440 -8.32 14.26 31.89
CA VAL A 440 -8.08 15.12 33.06
C VAL A 440 -8.36 14.42 34.37
N ASP A 441 -9.35 13.53 34.42
CA ASP A 441 -9.72 12.78 35.61
C ASP A 441 -8.81 11.53 35.85
N ASN A 442 -7.96 11.16 34.87
CA ASN A 442 -7.10 9.99 34.95
C ASN A 442 -5.74 10.33 35.61
N PRO A 443 -5.45 9.89 36.83
CA PRO A 443 -4.18 10.18 37.50
C PRO A 443 -2.97 9.55 36.76
N MET A 444 -3.18 8.50 35.99
CA MET A 444 -2.12 7.85 35.17
C MET A 444 -1.67 8.72 34.00
N MET A 445 -2.52 9.63 33.53
CA MET A 445 -2.19 10.55 32.41
C MET A 445 -1.34 11.74 32.85
N THR A 446 -0.87 11.80 34.10
CA THR A 446 -0.10 12.88 34.70
C THR A 446 -0.67 14.23 34.29
N LYS A 447 -1.58 14.82 35.07
CA LYS A 447 -2.27 16.07 34.76
C LYS A 447 -1.34 17.04 34.05
N PRO A 448 -1.59 17.42 32.78
CA PRO A 448 -0.71 18.34 32.08
C PRO A 448 -0.79 19.67 32.83
N PHE A 449 0.28 20.05 33.50
CA PHE A 449 0.35 21.27 34.29
C PHE A 449 0.00 22.54 33.52
N SER A 450 0.08 22.49 32.19
CA SER A 450 -0.21 23.59 31.29
C SER A 450 -1.64 23.57 30.69
N TYR A 451 -2.46 22.54 30.97
CA TYR A 451 -3.80 22.49 30.40
C TYR A 451 -4.79 23.36 31.19
N VAL A 452 -5.41 24.30 30.51
CA VAL A 452 -6.52 25.11 31.01
C VAL A 452 -7.76 24.76 30.16
N ALA A 453 -8.86 24.45 30.81
CA ALA A 453 -10.11 24.12 30.13
C ALA A 453 -10.51 25.24 29.14
N GLY A 454 -10.80 24.86 27.90
CA GLY A 454 -11.13 25.81 26.81
C GLY A 454 -9.92 26.36 26.05
N GLN A 455 -8.69 26.08 26.46
CA GLN A 455 -7.50 26.41 25.67
C GLN A 455 -7.12 25.28 24.72
N THR A 456 -6.59 25.64 23.56
CA THR A 456 -6.05 24.66 22.60
C THR A 456 -4.76 24.06 23.14
N PRO A 457 -4.67 22.72 23.30
CA PRO A 457 -3.43 22.09 23.79
C PRO A 457 -2.24 22.31 22.86
N PRO A 458 -1.00 22.17 23.36
CA PRO A 458 0.18 22.16 22.50
C PRO A 458 0.08 21.12 21.39
N GLY A 459 0.59 21.44 20.20
CA GLY A 459 0.56 20.55 19.03
C GLY A 459 -0.77 20.51 18.29
N VAL A 460 -1.81 21.23 18.73
CA VAL A 460 -3.14 21.25 18.09
C VAL A 460 -3.32 22.47 17.21
N SER A 461 -3.80 22.26 15.99
CA SER A 461 -4.34 23.29 15.10
C SER A 461 -5.78 22.94 14.71
N MET A 462 -6.74 23.74 15.17
CA MET A 462 -8.17 23.49 14.87
C MET A 462 -8.52 23.99 13.47
N TYR A 463 -9.44 23.29 12.80
CA TYR A 463 -10.00 23.76 11.55
C TYR A 463 -10.85 25.02 11.78
N SER A 464 -10.48 26.14 11.18
CA SER A 464 -11.14 27.43 11.38
C SER A 464 -12.19 27.78 10.30
N GLY A 465 -12.31 26.98 9.27
CA GLY A 465 -13.25 27.24 8.15
C GLY A 465 -12.82 28.36 7.19
N THR A 466 -11.76 29.08 7.50
CA THR A 466 -11.22 30.18 6.69
C THR A 466 -9.70 30.07 6.63
N THR A 467 -9.19 29.19 5.80
CA THR A 467 -7.79 29.29 5.40
C THR A 467 -7.70 30.37 4.33
N GLN A 468 -7.42 31.62 4.72
CA GLN A 468 -7.00 32.64 3.77
C GLN A 468 -5.69 32.18 3.15
N ILE A 469 -5.69 32.11 1.81
CA ILE A 469 -4.54 31.81 0.96
C ILE A 469 -3.51 32.93 1.07
#